data_74c21ff5285f7847fa0fc996ecd200c6
#
_entry.id   74c21ff5285f7847fa0fc996ecd200c6
#
_cell.length_a   1.000
_cell.length_b   1.000
_cell.length_c   1.000
_cell.angle_alpha   90.00
_cell.angle_beta   90.00
_cell.angle_gamma   90.00
#
_symmetry.space_group_name_H-M   'P 1'
#
loop_
_entity.id
_entity.type
_entity.pdbx_description
1 polymer ?
#
loop_
_entity_poly.entity_id
_entity_poly.type
_entity_poly.pdbx_seq_one_letter_code
_entity_poly.pdbx_strand_id
1 'polypeptide(L)'
;MNSNTKNVNIGARLDRLPNSGWHIKMWLVSAFALLVCWSNGIGGAVQNILLNEIHWLEPGTKLLAMWGTVYTAGQLFGALVGGPIGDKIGRKKSILLYEIIHIIAMVGGAISPNIYVLYVFRLVQGFGLGALLVVLFAGFTEYVPGRNRGVWSSRNSFIGNWAHPICNGIAFLIVSTGVSYMMNWRIQFMIPSVLSIIAAILIAKKYPESPRWLESQGRLEEADEIMTKIEKEIEASTGQKLPPVTEESKQVKQLPYSALFKGKLLKRTIVGSLVLIGMNTIQYTLMTWMPSLLRSLGYDTSQSQFMTMFGLFGAPFGIFIASLIMDKIPRRVMGVILLAAMAVMGIITGQQTTMTALIVTTFFLNTFIYMYVCYASAVYVPEMWPTSAKMSGSGFCNAMGRVSNIFFPFLVTYIAGSIGSAGVFVLISIVAAIIAVCIFIFGVETRGESVEDIGNVE
;
A
#
# COMPACT_ATOMS: atom_id res chain seq x y z
N MET A 1 12.26 -10.96 -48.06
CA MET A 1 12.75 -10.29 -46.85
C MET A 1 12.49 -11.22 -45.69
N ASN A 2 13.46 -12.03 -45.30
CA ASN A 2 13.38 -12.96 -44.18
C ASN A 2 13.65 -12.17 -42.89
N SER A 3 12.61 -11.76 -42.20
CA SER A 3 12.75 -11.30 -40.82
C SER A 3 12.90 -12.53 -39.91
N ASN A 4 14.14 -12.93 -39.66
CA ASN A 4 14.48 -13.76 -38.52
C ASN A 4 14.15 -12.97 -37.26
N THR A 5 12.85 -12.91 -36.88
CA THR A 5 12.43 -12.43 -35.58
C THR A 5 12.98 -13.45 -34.57
N LYS A 6 14.10 -13.13 -33.94
CA LYS A 6 14.65 -13.88 -32.83
C LYS A 6 13.55 -13.92 -31.77
N ASN A 7 12.92 -15.05 -31.60
CA ASN A 7 11.93 -15.25 -30.51
C ASN A 7 12.73 -15.28 -29.21
N VAL A 8 12.77 -14.14 -28.49
CA VAL A 8 13.66 -13.95 -27.33
C VAL A 8 13.08 -14.64 -26.10
N ASN A 9 11.79 -14.97 -26.13
CA ASN A 9 11.04 -15.68 -25.08
C ASN A 9 11.43 -15.27 -23.64
N ILE A 10 11.34 -13.98 -23.36
CA ILE A 10 11.75 -13.39 -22.07
C ILE A 10 10.98 -14.03 -20.90
N GLY A 11 9.70 -14.36 -21.11
CA GLY A 11 8.88 -15.02 -20.11
C GLY A 11 9.49 -16.33 -19.60
N ALA A 12 9.79 -17.24 -20.52
CA ALA A 12 10.38 -18.55 -20.20
C ALA A 12 11.82 -18.43 -19.64
N ARG A 13 12.61 -17.47 -20.16
CA ARG A 13 13.95 -17.18 -19.62
C ARG A 13 13.92 -16.70 -18.17
N LEU A 14 12.94 -15.87 -17.79
CA LEU A 14 12.74 -15.42 -16.42
C LEU A 14 12.26 -16.56 -15.51
N ASP A 15 11.36 -17.42 -16.01
CA ASP A 15 10.77 -18.49 -15.20
C ASP A 15 11.77 -19.60 -14.86
N ARG A 16 12.84 -19.78 -15.66
CA ARG A 16 13.93 -20.71 -15.36
C ARG A 16 14.92 -20.23 -14.31
N LEU A 17 14.91 -18.93 -13.95
CA LEU A 17 15.88 -18.35 -13.02
C LEU A 17 15.73 -18.95 -11.62
N PRO A 18 16.83 -19.36 -10.96
CA PRO A 18 16.79 -19.70 -9.53
C PRO A 18 16.74 -18.44 -8.68
N ASN A 19 16.26 -18.57 -7.44
CA ASN A 19 16.42 -17.49 -6.46
C ASN A 19 17.91 -17.25 -6.20
N SER A 20 18.36 -16.02 -6.38
CA SER A 20 19.78 -15.67 -6.33
C SER A 20 20.02 -14.35 -5.62
N GLY A 21 21.30 -14.04 -5.34
CA GLY A 21 21.73 -12.75 -4.78
C GLY A 21 21.32 -11.56 -5.65
N TRP A 22 21.18 -11.75 -6.97
CA TRP A 22 20.69 -10.71 -7.87
C TRP A 22 19.26 -10.28 -7.53
N HIS A 23 18.35 -11.23 -7.28
CA HIS A 23 16.97 -10.94 -6.88
C HIS A 23 16.91 -10.23 -5.54
N ILE A 24 17.76 -10.61 -4.58
CA ILE A 24 17.84 -9.93 -3.27
C ILE A 24 18.31 -8.49 -3.46
N LYS A 25 19.29 -8.23 -4.30
CA LYS A 25 19.80 -6.89 -4.60
C LYS A 25 18.74 -6.00 -5.25
N MET A 26 17.99 -6.54 -6.23
CA MET A 26 16.87 -5.83 -6.86
C MET A 26 15.73 -5.59 -5.87
N TRP A 27 15.44 -6.58 -5.03
CA TRP A 27 14.46 -6.46 -3.96
C TRP A 27 14.83 -5.38 -2.95
N LEU A 28 16.07 -5.29 -2.51
CA LEU A 28 16.51 -4.26 -1.56
C LEU A 28 16.34 -2.85 -2.13
N VAL A 29 16.65 -2.62 -3.40
CA VAL A 29 16.44 -1.33 -4.07
C VAL A 29 14.95 -0.99 -4.15
N SER A 30 14.12 -1.94 -4.56
CA SER A 30 12.67 -1.78 -4.63
C SER A 30 12.05 -1.59 -3.24
N ALA A 31 12.48 -2.38 -2.25
CA ALA A 31 11.99 -2.31 -0.88
C ALA A 31 12.36 -0.98 -0.21
N PHE A 32 13.56 -0.43 -0.47
CA PHE A 32 13.96 0.89 0.01
C PHE A 32 13.08 2.00 -0.59
N ALA A 33 12.83 1.96 -1.89
CA ALA A 33 11.92 2.90 -2.53
C ALA A 33 10.49 2.78 -1.98
N LEU A 34 10.00 1.56 -1.74
CA LEU A 34 8.71 1.33 -1.09
C LEU A 34 8.68 1.87 0.35
N LEU A 35 9.71 1.63 1.14
CA LEU A 35 9.80 2.14 2.51
C LEU A 35 9.73 3.66 2.53
N VAL A 36 10.39 4.33 1.61
CA VAL A 36 10.34 5.79 1.48
C VAL A 36 8.95 6.26 1.02
N CYS A 37 8.32 5.57 0.08
CA CYS A 37 6.97 5.88 -0.37
C CYS A 37 5.93 5.79 0.74
N TRP A 38 6.05 4.78 1.62
CA TRP A 38 5.17 4.60 2.76
C TRP A 38 5.44 5.60 3.89
N SER A 39 6.45 6.48 3.76
CA SER A 39 6.73 7.61 4.65
C SER A 39 5.56 8.56 4.84
N ASN A 40 4.48 8.30 4.15
CA ASN A 40 3.17 8.90 4.34
C ASN A 40 2.60 8.77 5.77
N GLY A 41 3.09 7.86 6.57
CA GLY A 41 2.82 7.79 8.01
C GLY A 41 3.08 9.09 8.77
N ILE A 42 3.92 9.96 8.23
CA ILE A 42 4.14 11.34 8.69
C ILE A 42 2.86 12.21 8.60
N GLY A 43 1.92 11.87 7.72
CA GLY A 43 0.70 12.65 7.55
C GLY A 43 -0.09 12.90 8.83
N GLY A 44 -0.22 11.88 9.68
CA GLY A 44 -0.88 12.01 10.98
C GLY A 44 -0.08 12.85 11.98
N ALA A 45 1.24 12.71 12.00
CA ALA A 45 2.13 13.48 12.85
C ALA A 45 2.10 14.98 12.52
N VAL A 46 2.18 15.31 11.24
CA VAL A 46 2.08 16.70 10.77
C VAL A 46 0.69 17.26 11.01
N GLN A 47 -0.39 16.49 10.74
CA GLN A 47 -1.75 16.91 11.05
C GLN A 47 -1.90 17.31 12.51
N ASN A 48 -1.36 16.51 13.43
CA ASN A 48 -1.39 16.77 14.86
C ASN A 48 -0.74 18.13 15.21
N ILE A 49 0.44 18.43 14.63
CA ILE A 49 1.13 19.71 14.86
C ILE A 49 0.35 20.88 14.27
N LEU A 50 -0.17 20.76 13.06
CA LEU A 50 -0.93 21.82 12.40
C LEU A 50 -2.26 22.12 13.10
N LEU A 51 -2.85 21.10 13.74
CA LEU A 51 -4.11 21.21 14.48
C LEU A 51 -3.91 21.81 15.88
N ASN A 52 -2.96 21.27 16.65
CA ASN A 52 -2.87 21.53 18.07
C ASN A 52 -1.80 22.57 18.47
N GLU A 53 -0.81 22.81 17.62
CA GLU A 53 0.32 23.68 17.94
C GLU A 53 0.40 24.94 17.07
N ILE A 54 0.07 24.82 15.76
CA ILE A 54 0.13 25.92 14.80
C ILE A 54 -1.22 26.54 14.53
N HIS A 55 -2.30 25.77 14.76
CA HIS A 55 -3.69 26.20 14.54
C HIS A 55 -4.01 26.61 13.08
N TRP A 56 -3.34 25.98 12.11
CA TRP A 56 -3.72 26.09 10.70
C TRP A 56 -4.94 25.22 10.37
N LEU A 57 -5.21 24.24 11.22
CA LEU A 57 -6.37 23.37 11.19
C LEU A 57 -7.16 23.58 12.49
N GLU A 58 -8.48 23.46 12.42
CA GLU A 58 -9.36 23.58 13.58
C GLU A 58 -10.26 22.35 13.71
N PRO A 59 -10.55 21.90 14.93
CA PRO A 59 -11.43 20.76 15.15
C PRO A 59 -12.82 20.97 14.53
N GLY A 60 -13.38 19.92 13.92
CA GLY A 60 -14.72 19.96 13.33
C GLY A 60 -14.83 20.70 11.98
N THR A 61 -13.76 21.30 11.48
CA THR A 61 -13.80 22.08 10.24
C THR A 61 -13.64 21.20 8.99
N LYS A 62 -14.20 21.68 7.86
CA LYS A 62 -13.99 21.06 6.54
C LYS A 62 -12.50 21.04 6.16
N LEU A 63 -11.74 22.05 6.59
CA LEU A 63 -10.31 22.13 6.34
C LEU A 63 -9.58 20.93 6.93
N LEU A 64 -9.88 20.56 8.17
CA LEU A 64 -9.30 19.39 8.80
C LEU A 64 -9.65 18.09 8.06
N ALA A 65 -10.89 17.92 7.63
CA ALA A 65 -11.30 16.76 6.85
C ALA A 65 -10.56 16.67 5.50
N MET A 66 -10.32 17.81 4.86
CA MET A 66 -9.59 17.89 3.58
C MET A 66 -8.14 17.40 3.68
N TRP A 67 -7.53 17.35 4.86
CA TRP A 67 -6.15 16.89 5.03
C TRP A 67 -5.90 15.49 4.46
N GLY A 68 -6.76 14.54 4.80
CA GLY A 68 -6.71 13.17 4.26
C GLY A 68 -7.32 13.07 2.86
N THR A 69 -8.44 13.75 2.62
CA THR A 69 -9.20 13.71 1.37
C THR A 69 -8.37 14.15 0.17
N VAL A 70 -7.71 15.30 0.24
CA VAL A 70 -6.90 15.86 -0.87
C VAL A 70 -5.76 14.92 -1.23
N TYR A 71 -5.08 14.40 -0.24
CA TYR A 71 -4.00 13.44 -0.43
C TYR A 71 -4.49 12.14 -1.08
N THR A 72 -5.60 11.57 -0.59
CA THR A 72 -6.15 10.31 -1.12
C THR A 72 -6.74 10.49 -2.52
N ALA A 73 -7.34 11.65 -2.82
CA ALA A 73 -7.76 12.00 -4.16
C ALA A 73 -6.55 12.00 -5.12
N GLY A 74 -5.45 12.63 -4.71
CA GLY A 74 -4.19 12.56 -5.47
C GLY A 74 -3.75 11.11 -5.72
N GLN A 75 -3.76 10.26 -4.68
CA GLN A 75 -3.39 8.84 -4.81
C GLN A 75 -4.29 8.08 -5.80
N LEU A 76 -5.60 8.34 -5.79
CA LEU A 76 -6.53 7.70 -6.71
C LEU A 76 -6.21 8.07 -8.15
N PHE A 77 -6.05 9.37 -8.45
CA PHE A 77 -5.67 9.84 -9.79
C PHE A 77 -4.30 9.32 -10.22
N GLY A 78 -3.33 9.35 -9.32
CA GLY A 78 -2.00 8.80 -9.58
C GLY A 78 -2.02 7.32 -9.91
N ALA A 79 -2.79 6.52 -9.17
CA ALA A 79 -2.93 5.09 -9.44
C ALA A 79 -3.61 4.79 -10.77
N LEU A 80 -4.63 5.58 -11.16
CA LEU A 80 -5.32 5.43 -12.43
C LEU A 80 -4.42 5.76 -13.63
N VAL A 81 -3.56 6.76 -13.50
CA VAL A 81 -2.70 7.26 -14.59
C VAL A 81 -1.34 6.57 -14.60
N GLY A 82 -0.87 6.13 -13.44
CA GLY A 82 0.47 5.56 -13.24
C GLY A 82 0.73 4.32 -14.07
N GLY A 83 -0.21 3.38 -14.11
CA GLY A 83 -0.11 2.16 -14.91
C GLY A 83 0.02 2.44 -16.41
N PRO A 84 -0.95 3.11 -17.04
CA PRO A 84 -0.91 3.44 -18.47
C PRO A 84 0.35 4.21 -18.91
N ILE A 85 0.83 5.14 -18.12
CA ILE A 85 2.09 5.84 -18.39
C ILE A 85 3.27 4.86 -18.27
N GLY A 86 3.28 4.00 -17.25
CA GLY A 86 4.31 2.97 -17.06
C GLY A 86 4.38 1.98 -18.23
N ASP A 87 3.23 1.63 -18.81
CA ASP A 87 3.15 0.80 -20.02
C ASP A 87 3.70 1.50 -21.26
N LYS A 88 3.58 2.83 -21.32
CA LYS A 88 4.02 3.61 -22.48
C LYS A 88 5.50 3.97 -22.45
N ILE A 89 6.05 4.40 -21.30
CA ILE A 89 7.41 4.93 -21.23
C ILE A 89 8.44 3.98 -20.59
N GLY A 90 7.98 2.85 -20.04
CA GLY A 90 8.81 1.84 -19.36
C GLY A 90 8.78 1.94 -17.84
N ARG A 91 9.19 0.87 -17.17
CA ARG A 91 9.08 0.75 -15.71
C ARG A 91 10.07 1.67 -15.00
N LYS A 92 11.34 1.61 -15.39
CA LYS A 92 12.41 2.43 -14.79
C LYS A 92 12.14 3.93 -14.94
N LYS A 93 11.80 4.37 -16.16
CA LYS A 93 11.55 5.79 -16.43
C LYS A 93 10.32 6.30 -15.66
N SER A 94 9.27 5.50 -15.56
CA SER A 94 8.06 5.85 -14.83
C SER A 94 8.32 5.95 -13.33
N ILE A 95 9.06 5.00 -12.74
CA ILE A 95 9.43 5.06 -11.33
C ILE A 95 10.21 6.36 -11.05
N LEU A 96 11.20 6.69 -11.86
CA LEU A 96 11.98 7.92 -11.70
C LEU A 96 11.12 9.19 -11.86
N LEU A 97 10.21 9.21 -12.83
CA LEU A 97 9.28 10.33 -13.02
C LEU A 97 8.42 10.55 -11.78
N TYR A 98 7.83 9.49 -11.23
CA TYR A 98 6.95 9.61 -10.07
C TYR A 98 7.70 9.90 -8.78
N GLU A 99 8.93 9.40 -8.63
CA GLU A 99 9.82 9.80 -7.53
C GLU A 99 10.14 11.29 -7.59
N ILE A 100 10.46 11.83 -8.76
CA ILE A 100 10.72 13.27 -8.94
C ILE A 100 9.47 14.09 -8.58
N ILE A 101 8.29 13.69 -9.05
CA ILE A 101 7.03 14.36 -8.70
C ILE A 101 6.80 14.32 -7.18
N HIS A 102 7.05 13.19 -6.55
CA HIS A 102 6.91 13.01 -5.11
C HIS A 102 7.91 13.90 -4.34
N ILE A 103 9.18 13.94 -4.75
CA ILE A 103 10.21 14.80 -4.16
C ILE A 103 9.82 16.28 -4.25
N ILE A 104 9.41 16.75 -5.44
CA ILE A 104 8.96 18.14 -5.65
C ILE A 104 7.78 18.47 -4.73
N ALA A 105 6.84 17.55 -4.59
CA ALA A 105 5.68 17.73 -3.72
C ALA A 105 6.06 17.79 -2.24
N MET A 106 7.00 16.96 -1.79
CA MET A 106 7.47 16.97 -0.41
C MET A 106 8.26 18.24 -0.08
N VAL A 107 9.19 18.64 -0.96
CA VAL A 107 9.97 19.88 -0.78
C VAL A 107 9.04 21.09 -0.82
N GLY A 108 8.14 21.17 -1.81
CA GLY A 108 7.17 22.25 -1.93
C GLY A 108 6.22 22.31 -0.73
N GLY A 109 5.81 21.15 -0.22
CA GLY A 109 5.06 21.02 1.04
C GLY A 109 5.83 21.62 2.21
N ALA A 110 7.10 21.27 2.37
CA ALA A 110 7.96 21.75 3.47
C ALA A 110 8.12 23.28 3.49
N ILE A 111 8.15 23.94 2.33
CA ILE A 111 8.30 25.40 2.23
C ILE A 111 6.98 26.16 2.13
N SER A 112 5.84 25.46 2.22
CA SER A 112 4.51 26.08 2.11
C SER A 112 4.29 27.17 3.16
N PRO A 113 3.82 28.37 2.75
CA PRO A 113 3.60 29.48 3.66
C PRO A 113 2.26 29.40 4.40
N ASN A 114 1.30 28.64 3.89
CA ASN A 114 -0.03 28.48 4.46
C ASN A 114 -0.64 27.11 4.09
N ILE A 115 -1.78 26.80 4.72
CA ILE A 115 -2.47 25.50 4.56
C ILE A 115 -2.97 25.26 3.12
N TYR A 116 -3.38 26.29 2.39
CA TYR A 116 -3.92 26.12 1.04
C TYR A 116 -2.84 25.71 0.04
N VAL A 117 -1.66 26.35 0.10
CA VAL A 117 -0.49 25.96 -0.70
C VAL A 117 -0.03 24.54 -0.31
N LEU A 118 -0.04 24.25 0.99
CA LEU A 118 0.29 22.91 1.48
C LEU A 118 -0.67 21.85 0.91
N TYR A 119 -1.97 22.12 0.77
CA TYR A 119 -2.92 21.20 0.15
C TYR A 119 -2.65 20.95 -1.33
N VAL A 120 -2.21 21.96 -2.08
CA VAL A 120 -1.79 21.73 -3.47
C VAL A 120 -0.64 20.75 -3.53
N PHE A 121 0.39 20.92 -2.69
CA PHE A 121 1.49 19.96 -2.64
C PHE A 121 1.09 18.61 -2.08
N ARG A 122 0.13 18.55 -1.15
CA ARG A 122 -0.44 17.27 -0.66
C ARG A 122 -1.17 16.50 -1.77
N LEU A 123 -1.88 17.19 -2.65
CA LEU A 123 -2.52 16.57 -3.82
C LEU A 123 -1.46 15.97 -4.76
N VAL A 124 -0.43 16.76 -5.09
CA VAL A 124 0.68 16.31 -5.96
C VAL A 124 1.48 15.18 -5.30
N GLN A 125 1.70 15.23 -3.99
CA GLN A 125 2.32 14.16 -3.21
C GLN A 125 1.51 12.86 -3.32
N GLY A 126 0.19 12.95 -3.12
CA GLY A 126 -0.70 11.82 -3.28
C GLY A 126 -0.62 11.23 -4.70
N PHE A 127 -0.67 12.08 -5.74
CA PHE A 127 -0.55 11.65 -7.13
C PHE A 127 0.77 10.92 -7.38
N GLY A 128 1.90 11.50 -7.00
CA GLY A 128 3.22 10.87 -7.16
C GLY A 128 3.28 9.50 -6.49
N LEU A 129 2.82 9.41 -5.23
CA LEU A 129 2.81 8.15 -4.48
C LEU A 129 1.87 7.11 -5.10
N GLY A 130 0.65 7.50 -5.47
CA GLY A 130 -0.32 6.58 -6.06
C GLY A 130 0.17 5.94 -7.35
N ALA A 131 0.78 6.74 -8.24
CA ALA A 131 1.38 6.28 -9.48
C ALA A 131 2.62 5.40 -9.24
N LEU A 132 3.50 5.85 -8.33
CA LEU A 132 4.73 5.16 -7.99
C LEU A 132 4.49 3.75 -7.45
N LEU A 133 3.54 3.58 -6.52
CA LEU A 133 3.21 2.28 -5.95
C LEU A 133 2.77 1.28 -7.04
N VAL A 134 1.91 1.70 -7.98
CA VAL A 134 1.44 0.83 -9.07
C VAL A 134 2.62 0.33 -9.90
N VAL A 135 3.51 1.24 -10.32
CA VAL A 135 4.62 0.89 -11.20
C VAL A 135 5.73 0.13 -10.45
N LEU A 136 5.97 0.42 -9.18
CA LEU A 136 6.98 -0.26 -8.36
C LEU A 136 6.60 -1.72 -8.10
N PHE A 137 5.34 -1.97 -7.69
CA PHE A 137 4.88 -3.35 -7.48
C PHE A 137 4.84 -4.15 -8.79
N ALA A 138 4.29 -3.58 -9.86
CA ALA A 138 4.25 -4.23 -11.16
C ALA A 138 5.67 -4.47 -11.70
N GLY A 139 6.50 -3.43 -11.71
CA GLY A 139 7.87 -3.50 -12.23
C GLY A 139 8.72 -4.55 -11.56
N PHE A 140 8.70 -4.64 -10.22
CA PHE A 140 9.47 -5.65 -9.51
C PHE A 140 9.03 -7.09 -9.84
N THR A 141 7.72 -7.34 -9.99
CA THR A 141 7.21 -8.67 -10.33
C THR A 141 7.57 -9.13 -11.74
N GLU A 142 7.98 -8.22 -12.62
CA GLU A 142 8.44 -8.53 -13.98
C GLU A 142 9.86 -9.12 -14.04
N TYR A 143 10.64 -9.05 -12.95
CA TYR A 143 11.98 -9.65 -12.86
C TYR A 143 11.99 -10.99 -12.11
N VAL A 144 10.87 -11.37 -11.51
CA VAL A 144 10.79 -12.55 -10.65
C VAL A 144 10.08 -13.68 -11.39
N PRO A 145 10.57 -14.94 -11.28
CA PRO A 145 9.88 -16.12 -11.79
C PRO A 145 8.44 -16.18 -11.30
N GLY A 146 7.51 -16.60 -12.18
CA GLY A 146 6.08 -16.65 -11.89
C GLY A 146 5.74 -17.39 -10.60
N ARG A 147 6.41 -18.51 -10.34
CA ARG A 147 6.27 -19.37 -9.16
C ARG A 147 6.59 -18.67 -7.83
N ASN A 148 7.43 -17.62 -7.84
CA ASN A 148 7.93 -16.94 -6.64
C ASN A 148 7.37 -15.54 -6.45
N ARG A 149 6.54 -15.04 -7.38
CA ARG A 149 5.99 -13.66 -7.34
C ARG A 149 5.27 -13.32 -6.04
N GLY A 150 4.45 -14.24 -5.56
CA GLY A 150 3.70 -14.05 -4.30
C GLY A 150 4.62 -13.85 -3.10
N VAL A 151 5.66 -14.67 -2.97
CA VAL A 151 6.64 -14.59 -1.88
C VAL A 151 7.38 -13.24 -1.91
N TRP A 152 7.85 -12.82 -3.07
CA TRP A 152 8.57 -11.56 -3.22
C TRP A 152 7.68 -10.33 -3.01
N SER A 153 6.44 -10.37 -3.49
CA SER A 153 5.45 -9.31 -3.22
C SER A 153 5.13 -9.19 -1.73
N SER A 154 5.02 -10.32 -1.03
CA SER A 154 4.81 -10.33 0.43
C SER A 154 6.01 -9.76 1.19
N ARG A 155 7.23 -10.07 0.76
CA ARG A 155 8.46 -9.48 1.32
C ARG A 155 8.51 -7.97 1.12
N ASN A 156 8.11 -7.47 -0.06
CA ASN A 156 8.01 -6.03 -0.32
C ASN A 156 6.98 -5.37 0.60
N SER A 157 5.80 -5.97 0.75
CA SER A 157 4.77 -5.47 1.65
C SER A 157 5.22 -5.46 3.11
N PHE A 158 5.91 -6.51 3.55
CA PHE A 158 6.46 -6.58 4.92
C PHE A 158 7.42 -5.44 5.20
N ILE A 159 8.41 -5.21 4.33
CA ILE A 159 9.39 -4.12 4.50
C ILE A 159 8.69 -2.76 4.41
N GLY A 160 7.80 -2.57 3.43
CA GLY A 160 7.06 -1.32 3.28
C GLY A 160 6.29 -0.92 4.54
N ASN A 161 5.73 -1.87 5.26
CA ASN A 161 4.95 -1.58 6.48
C ASN A 161 5.79 -1.20 7.71
N TRP A 162 7.12 -1.44 7.69
CA TRP A 162 8.03 -0.87 8.69
C TRP A 162 8.14 0.66 8.59
N ALA A 163 7.78 1.23 7.46
CA ALA A 163 7.78 2.68 7.31
C ALA A 163 6.87 3.38 8.34
N HIS A 164 5.73 2.79 8.72
CA HIS A 164 4.79 3.41 9.64
C HIS A 164 5.39 3.68 11.03
N PRO A 165 5.91 2.69 11.76
CA PRO A 165 6.57 2.95 13.04
C PRO A 165 7.84 3.77 12.89
N ILE A 166 8.64 3.58 11.82
CA ILE A 166 9.87 4.35 11.58
C ILE A 166 9.54 5.83 11.39
N CYS A 167 8.55 6.17 10.57
CA CYS A 167 8.19 7.56 10.30
C CYS A 167 7.64 8.27 11.55
N ASN A 168 6.81 7.58 12.34
CA ASN A 168 6.32 8.14 13.59
C ASN A 168 7.43 8.23 14.66
N GLY A 169 8.39 7.31 14.64
CA GLY A 169 9.60 7.40 15.46
C GLY A 169 10.48 8.60 15.11
N ILE A 170 10.68 8.87 13.81
CA ILE A 170 11.38 10.07 13.34
C ILE A 170 10.61 11.32 13.77
N ALA A 171 9.28 11.35 13.62
CA ALA A 171 8.45 12.47 14.07
C ALA A 171 8.58 12.71 15.57
N PHE A 172 8.54 11.64 16.39
CA PHE A 172 8.78 11.72 17.83
C PHE A 172 10.18 12.29 18.14
N LEU A 173 11.24 11.79 17.51
CA LEU A 173 12.59 12.28 17.73
C LEU A 173 12.71 13.78 17.40
N ILE A 174 12.14 14.25 16.29
CA ILE A 174 12.18 15.66 15.91
C ILE A 174 11.43 16.52 16.95
N VAL A 175 10.25 16.09 17.40
CA VAL A 175 9.50 16.80 18.45
C VAL A 175 10.29 16.87 19.73
N SER A 176 10.98 15.80 20.10
CA SER A 176 11.79 15.72 21.34
C SER A 176 13.06 16.60 21.33
N THR A 177 13.49 17.09 20.17
CA THR A 177 14.64 18.02 20.08
C THR A 177 14.31 19.44 20.58
N GLY A 178 13.04 19.76 20.82
CA GLY A 178 12.61 21.10 21.22
C GLY A 178 12.65 22.14 20.09
N VAL A 179 12.85 21.72 18.84
CA VAL A 179 12.72 22.61 17.67
C VAL A 179 11.30 23.15 17.58
N SER A 180 11.17 24.44 17.24
CA SER A 180 9.86 25.07 17.12
C SER A 180 8.90 24.27 16.22
N TYR A 181 7.65 24.17 16.59
CA TYR A 181 6.66 23.38 15.83
C TYR A 181 6.53 23.84 14.38
N MET A 182 6.74 25.13 14.10
CA MET A 182 6.75 25.67 12.75
C MET A 182 7.89 25.09 11.89
N MET A 183 9.04 24.80 12.45
CA MET A 183 10.16 24.15 11.76
C MET A 183 10.00 22.63 11.79
N ASN A 184 9.45 22.09 12.87
CA ASN A 184 9.31 20.64 13.10
C ASN A 184 8.56 19.92 11.97
N TRP A 185 7.33 20.37 11.64
CA TRP A 185 6.56 19.73 10.56
C TRP A 185 7.23 19.87 9.18
N ARG A 186 8.00 20.94 8.96
CA ARG A 186 8.78 21.14 7.72
C ARG A 186 9.90 20.11 7.61
N ILE A 187 10.62 19.87 8.70
CA ILE A 187 11.68 18.85 8.76
C ILE A 187 11.08 17.46 8.51
N GLN A 188 9.89 17.18 9.01
CA GLN A 188 9.19 15.92 8.76
C GLN A 188 8.87 15.69 7.27
N PHE A 189 8.67 16.74 6.47
CA PHE A 189 8.56 16.62 5.01
C PHE A 189 9.93 16.51 4.33
N MET A 190 10.96 17.17 4.86
CA MET A 190 12.29 17.19 4.23
C MET A 190 13.03 15.86 4.35
N ILE A 191 12.92 15.16 5.49
CA ILE A 191 13.62 13.87 5.69
C ILE A 191 13.21 12.84 4.64
N PRO A 192 11.92 12.53 4.41
CA PRO A 192 11.53 11.62 3.34
C PRO A 192 11.95 12.11 1.94
N SER A 193 11.99 13.44 1.71
CA SER A 193 12.46 13.98 0.44
C SER A 193 13.91 13.59 0.15
N VAL A 194 14.78 13.71 1.16
CA VAL A 194 16.19 13.31 1.04
C VAL A 194 16.30 11.81 0.79
N LEU A 195 15.53 11.00 1.51
CA LEU A 195 15.51 9.54 1.31
C LEU A 195 14.97 9.17 -0.09
N SER A 196 13.96 9.88 -0.59
CA SER A 196 13.45 9.70 -1.97
C SER A 196 14.50 10.05 -3.02
N ILE A 197 15.31 11.09 -2.80
CA ILE A 197 16.43 11.41 -3.69
C ILE A 197 17.43 10.25 -3.73
N ILE A 198 17.76 9.68 -2.58
CA ILE A 198 18.65 8.50 -2.50
C ILE A 198 18.01 7.31 -3.24
N ALA A 199 16.72 7.05 -3.04
CA ALA A 199 15.99 6.00 -3.74
C ALA A 199 16.01 6.20 -5.25
N ALA A 200 15.75 7.42 -5.74
CA ALA A 200 15.80 7.75 -7.15
C ALA A 200 17.20 7.51 -7.75
N ILE A 201 18.27 7.90 -7.05
CA ILE A 201 19.66 7.66 -7.47
C ILE A 201 19.96 6.14 -7.54
N LEU A 202 19.53 5.38 -6.54
CA LEU A 202 19.70 3.92 -6.52
C LEU A 202 18.96 3.25 -7.67
N ILE A 203 17.72 3.66 -7.94
CA ILE A 203 16.92 3.17 -9.07
C ILE A 203 17.59 3.54 -10.40
N ALA A 204 18.01 4.80 -10.56
CA ALA A 204 18.69 5.24 -11.77
C ALA A 204 19.95 4.42 -12.10
N LYS A 205 20.75 4.09 -11.07
CA LYS A 205 22.03 3.38 -11.20
C LYS A 205 21.90 1.86 -11.22
N LYS A 206 20.99 1.27 -10.44
CA LYS A 206 20.96 -0.17 -10.15
C LYS A 206 19.77 -0.90 -10.77
N TYR A 207 18.66 -0.19 -11.06
CA TYR A 207 17.46 -0.82 -11.57
C TYR A 207 17.50 -0.87 -13.10
N PRO A 208 17.49 -2.05 -13.75
CA PRO A 208 17.44 -2.16 -15.21
C PRO A 208 16.03 -1.78 -15.72
N GLU A 209 15.86 -1.58 -17.01
CA GLU A 209 14.51 -1.55 -17.60
C GLU A 209 13.94 -2.96 -17.67
N SER A 210 12.61 -3.11 -17.64
CA SER A 210 11.97 -4.42 -17.68
C SER A 210 12.18 -5.12 -19.03
N PRO A 211 12.80 -6.32 -19.05
CA PRO A 211 12.93 -7.09 -20.29
C PRO A 211 11.56 -7.49 -20.88
N ARG A 212 10.57 -7.80 -20.02
CA ARG A 212 9.19 -8.11 -20.46
C ARG A 212 8.51 -6.92 -21.13
N TRP A 213 8.72 -5.72 -20.58
CA TRP A 213 8.20 -4.50 -21.19
C TRP A 213 8.88 -4.22 -22.54
N LEU A 214 10.21 -4.33 -22.63
CA LEU A 214 10.94 -4.15 -23.87
C LEU A 214 10.47 -5.14 -24.96
N GLU A 215 10.25 -6.41 -24.60
CA GLU A 215 9.68 -7.43 -25.49
C GLU A 215 8.29 -7.01 -25.99
N SER A 216 7.42 -6.53 -25.08
CA SER A 216 6.06 -6.06 -25.45
C SER A 216 6.06 -4.84 -26.38
N GLN A 217 7.13 -4.03 -26.37
CA GLN A 217 7.32 -2.88 -27.25
C GLN A 217 8.04 -3.25 -28.57
N GLY A 218 8.36 -4.53 -28.79
CA GLY A 218 9.10 -4.98 -29.97
C GLY A 218 10.60 -4.65 -29.95
N ARG A 219 11.15 -4.18 -28.81
CA ARG A 219 12.57 -3.84 -28.61
C ARG A 219 13.35 -5.09 -28.20
N LEU A 220 13.35 -6.09 -29.10
CA LEU A 220 13.82 -7.45 -28.79
C LEU A 220 15.32 -7.52 -28.52
N GLU A 221 16.15 -6.74 -29.22
CA GLU A 221 17.60 -6.72 -29.04
C GLU A 221 17.97 -6.20 -27.63
N GLU A 222 17.33 -5.11 -27.18
CA GLU A 222 17.56 -4.55 -25.84
C GLU A 222 17.05 -5.49 -24.74
N ALA A 223 15.91 -6.15 -24.97
CA ALA A 223 15.37 -7.15 -24.07
C ALA A 223 16.33 -8.33 -23.90
N ASP A 224 16.89 -8.84 -25.01
CA ASP A 224 17.88 -9.92 -25.03
C ASP A 224 19.18 -9.51 -24.31
N GLU A 225 19.67 -8.31 -24.56
CA GLU A 225 20.89 -7.78 -23.93
C GLU A 225 20.74 -7.70 -22.40
N ILE A 226 19.63 -7.11 -21.92
CA ILE A 226 19.38 -6.99 -20.48
C ILE A 226 19.18 -8.37 -19.86
N MET A 227 18.40 -9.25 -20.51
CA MET A 227 18.16 -10.59 -19.99
C MET A 227 19.45 -11.41 -19.92
N THR A 228 20.29 -11.32 -20.94
CA THR A 228 21.59 -11.99 -20.95
C THR A 228 22.54 -11.49 -19.87
N LYS A 229 22.51 -10.17 -19.56
CA LYS A 229 23.25 -9.61 -18.40
C LYS A 229 22.76 -10.18 -17.08
N ILE A 230 21.43 -10.27 -16.90
CA ILE A 230 20.82 -10.85 -15.70
C ILE A 230 21.22 -12.32 -15.54
N GLU A 231 21.10 -13.10 -16.60
CA GLU A 231 21.46 -14.53 -16.60
C GLU A 231 22.94 -14.74 -16.23
N LYS A 232 23.86 -13.99 -16.85
CA LYS A 232 25.30 -14.06 -16.54
C LYS A 232 25.60 -13.67 -15.08
N GLU A 233 24.96 -12.62 -14.55
CA GLU A 233 25.15 -12.21 -13.15
C GLU A 233 24.62 -13.29 -12.19
N ILE A 234 23.52 -13.97 -12.53
CA ILE A 234 22.96 -15.07 -11.75
C ILE A 234 23.86 -16.31 -11.82
N GLU A 235 24.32 -16.72 -13.00
CA GLU A 235 25.25 -17.84 -13.16
C GLU A 235 26.55 -17.60 -12.39
N ALA A 236 27.11 -16.40 -12.47
CA ALA A 236 28.29 -16.02 -11.71
C ALA A 236 28.08 -16.07 -10.19
N SER A 237 26.89 -15.68 -9.72
CA SER A 237 26.57 -15.66 -8.29
C SER A 237 26.21 -17.03 -7.73
N THR A 238 25.68 -17.94 -8.54
CA THR A 238 25.25 -19.28 -8.12
C THR A 238 26.26 -20.36 -8.41
N GLY A 239 27.20 -20.12 -9.33
CA GLY A 239 28.16 -21.12 -9.81
C GLY A 239 27.53 -22.24 -10.66
N GLN A 240 26.25 -22.11 -11.02
CA GLN A 240 25.50 -23.13 -11.75
C GLN A 240 25.01 -22.58 -13.09
N LYS A 241 25.09 -23.43 -14.14
CA LYS A 241 24.46 -23.10 -15.43
C LYS A 241 22.95 -23.13 -15.30
N LEU A 242 22.30 -22.19 -15.98
CA LEU A 242 20.84 -22.13 -16.00
C LEU A 242 20.24 -23.33 -16.76
N PRO A 243 19.07 -23.86 -16.31
CA PRO A 243 18.37 -24.91 -17.01
C PRO A 243 17.92 -24.46 -18.42
N PRO A 244 17.67 -25.35 -19.37
CA PRO A 244 17.16 -24.99 -20.68
C PRO A 244 15.84 -24.26 -20.60
N VAL A 245 15.54 -23.43 -21.60
CA VAL A 245 14.28 -22.70 -21.70
C VAL A 245 13.16 -23.69 -22.02
N THR A 246 12.14 -23.78 -21.16
CA THR A 246 10.93 -24.59 -21.41
C THR A 246 9.87 -23.75 -22.14
N GLU A 247 8.99 -24.40 -22.89
CA GLU A 247 7.99 -23.74 -23.71
C GLU A 247 6.93 -22.98 -22.89
N GLU A 248 6.27 -22.01 -23.56
CA GLU A 248 5.41 -20.94 -23.00
C GLU A 248 4.21 -21.40 -22.18
N SER A 249 3.88 -20.63 -21.15
CA SER A 249 2.55 -20.64 -20.52
C SER A 249 1.52 -19.98 -21.45
N LYS A 250 0.40 -20.67 -21.73
CA LYS A 250 -0.71 -20.14 -22.55
C LYS A 250 -1.25 -18.82 -21.99
N GLN A 251 -1.33 -17.80 -22.83
CA GLN A 251 -1.98 -16.54 -22.47
C GLN A 251 -3.48 -16.76 -22.28
N VAL A 252 -4.01 -16.43 -21.10
CA VAL A 252 -5.46 -16.47 -20.83
C VAL A 252 -6.09 -15.20 -21.35
N LYS A 253 -7.10 -15.33 -22.23
CA LYS A 253 -7.84 -14.19 -22.77
C LYS A 253 -8.56 -13.45 -21.63
N GLN A 254 -8.33 -12.15 -21.51
CA GLN A 254 -8.92 -11.31 -20.49
C GLN A 254 -10.40 -11.05 -20.80
N LEU A 255 -11.25 -11.07 -19.75
CA LEU A 255 -12.65 -10.69 -19.87
C LEU A 255 -12.79 -9.15 -20.00
N PRO A 256 -13.81 -8.67 -20.73
CA PRO A 256 -14.08 -7.24 -20.80
C PRO A 256 -14.49 -6.70 -19.42
N TYR A 257 -14.16 -5.44 -19.16
CA TYR A 257 -14.42 -4.78 -17.87
C TYR A 257 -15.92 -4.81 -17.47
N SER A 258 -16.82 -4.76 -18.46
CA SER A 258 -18.28 -4.85 -18.26
C SER A 258 -18.74 -6.19 -17.67
N ALA A 259 -17.96 -7.26 -17.80
CA ALA A 259 -18.27 -8.56 -17.22
C ALA A 259 -18.31 -8.54 -15.69
N LEU A 260 -17.56 -7.63 -15.05
CA LEU A 260 -17.54 -7.47 -13.58
C LEU A 260 -18.93 -7.12 -12.99
N PHE A 261 -19.82 -6.55 -13.80
CA PHE A 261 -21.14 -6.06 -13.39
C PHE A 261 -22.27 -7.01 -13.79
N LYS A 262 -21.97 -8.26 -14.15
CA LYS A 262 -22.95 -9.25 -14.59
C LYS A 262 -22.88 -10.54 -13.76
N GLY A 263 -24.03 -11.19 -13.60
CA GLY A 263 -24.14 -12.54 -13.01
C GLY A 263 -23.43 -12.70 -11.66
N LYS A 264 -22.75 -13.81 -11.49
CA LYS A 264 -22.01 -14.14 -10.25
C LYS A 264 -20.85 -13.18 -9.98
N LEU A 265 -20.25 -12.56 -11.03
CA LEU A 265 -19.15 -11.59 -10.87
C LEU A 265 -19.63 -10.30 -10.21
N LEU A 266 -20.88 -9.88 -10.42
CA LEU A 266 -21.43 -8.70 -9.73
C LEU A 266 -21.43 -8.88 -8.20
N LYS A 267 -21.84 -10.05 -7.70
CA LYS A 267 -21.79 -10.36 -6.27
C LYS A 267 -20.35 -10.25 -5.73
N ARG A 268 -19.37 -10.80 -6.46
CA ARG A 268 -17.95 -10.73 -6.11
C ARG A 268 -17.43 -9.30 -6.14
N THR A 269 -17.84 -8.50 -7.12
CA THR A 269 -17.51 -7.08 -7.22
C THR A 269 -18.01 -6.29 -6.01
N ILE A 270 -19.25 -6.52 -5.59
CA ILE A 270 -19.85 -5.85 -4.43
C ILE A 270 -19.12 -6.26 -3.15
N VAL A 271 -18.97 -7.57 -2.90
CA VAL A 271 -18.31 -8.07 -1.69
C VAL A 271 -16.85 -7.62 -1.63
N GLY A 272 -16.09 -7.78 -2.71
CA GLY A 272 -14.69 -7.37 -2.75
C GLY A 272 -14.51 -5.86 -2.56
N SER A 273 -15.42 -5.05 -3.13
CA SER A 273 -15.43 -3.59 -2.92
C SER A 273 -15.70 -3.24 -1.45
N LEU A 274 -16.71 -3.85 -0.82
CA LEU A 274 -17.03 -3.63 0.60
C LEU A 274 -15.87 -4.02 1.52
N VAL A 275 -15.22 -5.15 1.24
CA VAL A 275 -14.05 -5.63 1.98
C VAL A 275 -12.91 -4.60 1.92
N LEU A 276 -12.59 -4.05 0.74
CA LEU A 276 -11.51 -3.07 0.59
C LEU A 276 -11.92 -1.66 1.04
N ILE A 277 -13.21 -1.29 0.96
CA ILE A 277 -13.74 -0.08 1.59
C ILE A 277 -13.52 -0.14 3.10
N GLY A 278 -13.93 -1.24 3.75
CA GLY A 278 -13.72 -1.41 5.18
C GLY A 278 -12.24 -1.38 5.57
N MET A 279 -11.40 -2.11 4.83
CA MET A 279 -9.95 -2.11 5.03
C MET A 279 -9.36 -0.71 4.99
N ASN A 280 -9.61 0.01 3.89
CA ASN A 280 -9.05 1.35 3.70
C ASN A 280 -9.57 2.33 4.75
N THR A 281 -10.87 2.34 5.00
CA THR A 281 -11.50 3.22 5.98
C THR A 281 -10.88 3.06 7.37
N ILE A 282 -10.78 1.82 7.87
CA ILE A 282 -10.27 1.54 9.22
C ILE A 282 -8.78 1.88 9.31
N GLN A 283 -7.98 1.38 8.36
CA GLN A 283 -6.53 1.58 8.33
C GLN A 283 -6.16 3.06 8.26
N TYR A 284 -6.70 3.79 7.28
CA TYR A 284 -6.33 5.20 7.08
C TYR A 284 -6.86 6.11 8.18
N THR A 285 -8.03 5.81 8.77
CA THR A 285 -8.54 6.57 9.90
C THR A 285 -7.57 6.51 11.07
N LEU A 286 -7.18 5.32 11.51
CA LEU A 286 -6.25 5.21 12.64
C LEU A 286 -4.87 5.76 12.31
N MET A 287 -4.34 5.45 11.15
CA MET A 287 -3.01 5.92 10.72
C MET A 287 -2.92 7.46 10.70
N THR A 288 -3.98 8.14 10.25
CA THR A 288 -3.97 9.60 10.10
C THR A 288 -4.37 10.31 11.38
N TRP A 289 -5.35 9.78 12.10
CA TRP A 289 -5.95 10.48 13.23
C TRP A 289 -5.41 10.09 14.60
N MET A 290 -4.70 8.96 14.74
CA MET A 290 -4.25 8.47 16.04
C MET A 290 -3.47 9.52 16.86
N PRO A 291 -2.46 10.25 16.33
CA PRO A 291 -1.77 11.25 17.12
C PRO A 291 -2.71 12.36 17.63
N SER A 292 -3.64 12.81 16.80
CA SER A 292 -4.62 13.84 17.16
C SER A 292 -5.66 13.33 18.17
N LEU A 293 -6.07 12.07 18.07
CA LEU A 293 -6.98 11.43 19.04
C LEU A 293 -6.32 11.30 20.42
N LEU A 294 -5.05 10.92 20.47
CA LEU A 294 -4.29 10.84 21.72
C LEU A 294 -4.10 12.23 22.34
N ARG A 295 -3.87 13.26 21.53
CA ARG A 295 -3.79 14.65 21.96
C ARG A 295 -5.11 15.11 22.62
N SER A 296 -6.26 14.74 22.04
CA SER A 296 -7.57 15.08 22.61
C SER A 296 -7.87 14.39 23.95
N LEU A 297 -7.14 13.32 24.29
CA LEU A 297 -7.17 12.67 25.59
C LEU A 297 -6.25 13.33 26.63
N GLY A 298 -5.58 14.44 26.29
CA GLY A 298 -4.73 15.22 27.19
C GLY A 298 -3.24 14.92 27.13
N TYR A 299 -2.79 14.02 26.25
CA TYR A 299 -1.37 13.76 26.07
C TYR A 299 -0.73 14.88 25.25
N ASP A 300 0.52 15.24 25.55
CA ASP A 300 1.26 16.21 24.75
C ASP A 300 1.65 15.67 23.36
N THR A 301 2.14 16.53 22.48
CA THR A 301 2.50 16.16 21.10
C THR A 301 3.60 15.11 21.05
N SER A 302 4.60 15.17 21.92
CA SER A 302 5.70 14.18 22.01
C SER A 302 5.17 12.83 22.46
N GLN A 303 4.38 12.80 23.55
CA GLN A 303 3.74 11.58 24.06
C GLN A 303 2.83 10.94 23.02
N SER A 304 2.03 11.74 22.30
CA SER A 304 1.13 11.26 21.25
C SER A 304 1.89 10.59 20.09
N GLN A 305 3.03 11.16 19.68
CA GLN A 305 3.88 10.57 18.65
C GLN A 305 4.55 9.27 19.14
N PHE A 306 5.06 9.28 20.37
CA PHE A 306 5.65 8.09 21.00
C PHE A 306 4.64 6.93 21.07
N MET A 307 3.44 7.19 21.58
CA MET A 307 2.38 6.19 21.69
C MET A 307 1.96 5.65 20.33
N THR A 308 1.83 6.54 19.34
CA THR A 308 1.50 6.16 17.96
C THR A 308 2.58 5.29 17.33
N MET A 309 3.85 5.63 17.52
CA MET A 309 4.98 4.82 17.05
C MET A 309 4.90 3.39 17.59
N PHE A 310 4.76 3.24 18.92
CA PHE A 310 4.68 1.91 19.54
C PHE A 310 3.42 1.15 19.12
N GLY A 311 2.28 1.80 19.01
CA GLY A 311 1.05 1.18 18.48
C GLY A 311 1.21 0.67 17.05
N LEU A 312 1.97 1.39 16.21
CA LEU A 312 2.19 1.04 14.81
C LEU A 312 3.20 -0.10 14.59
N PHE A 313 3.98 -0.51 15.60
CA PHE A 313 4.72 -1.77 15.54
C PHE A 313 3.81 -2.98 15.35
N GLY A 314 2.54 -2.86 15.70
CA GLY A 314 1.51 -3.86 15.36
C GLY A 314 1.38 -4.12 13.86
N ALA A 315 1.74 -3.17 12.98
CA ALA A 315 1.62 -3.32 11.53
C ALA A 315 2.52 -4.42 10.96
N PRO A 316 3.87 -4.35 11.06
CA PRO A 316 4.72 -5.43 10.58
C PRO A 316 4.49 -6.74 11.34
N PHE A 317 4.17 -6.68 12.65
CA PHE A 317 3.86 -7.86 13.45
C PHE A 317 2.59 -8.56 12.96
N GLY A 318 1.55 -7.80 12.64
CA GLY A 318 0.30 -8.34 12.07
C GLY A 318 0.51 -9.04 10.72
N ILE A 319 1.30 -8.43 9.82
CA ILE A 319 1.63 -9.06 8.53
C ILE A 319 2.43 -10.34 8.73
N PHE A 320 3.37 -10.34 9.68
CA PHE A 320 4.14 -11.54 10.01
C PHE A 320 3.23 -12.67 10.51
N ILE A 321 2.35 -12.40 11.48
CA ILE A 321 1.37 -13.40 11.96
C ILE A 321 0.46 -13.87 10.82
N ALA A 322 -0.06 -12.95 10.01
CA ALA A 322 -0.90 -13.29 8.86
C ALA A 322 -0.21 -14.29 7.94
N SER A 323 1.09 -14.10 7.66
CA SER A 323 1.85 -15.01 6.80
C SER A 323 1.95 -16.44 7.32
N LEU A 324 1.82 -16.65 8.64
CA LEU A 324 1.90 -17.96 9.28
C LEU A 324 0.56 -18.70 9.35
N ILE A 325 -0.55 -17.98 9.38
CA ILE A 325 -1.87 -18.56 9.67
C ILE A 325 -2.87 -18.45 8.51
N MET A 326 -2.59 -17.58 7.53
CA MET A 326 -3.52 -17.25 6.46
C MET A 326 -4.03 -18.48 5.70
N ASP A 327 -3.14 -19.45 5.42
CA ASP A 327 -3.49 -20.65 4.66
C ASP A 327 -4.10 -21.77 5.50
N LYS A 328 -4.16 -21.61 6.83
CA LYS A 328 -4.66 -22.63 7.74
C LYS A 328 -6.15 -22.51 8.02
N ILE A 329 -6.74 -21.33 7.85
CA ILE A 329 -8.12 -21.01 8.20
C ILE A 329 -8.92 -20.73 6.92
N PRO A 330 -10.19 -21.19 6.82
CA PRO A 330 -11.07 -20.83 5.71
C PRO A 330 -11.17 -19.31 5.55
N ARG A 331 -11.15 -18.82 4.32
CA ARG A 331 -11.05 -17.37 4.03
C ARG A 331 -12.21 -16.57 4.63
N ARG A 332 -13.42 -17.09 4.49
CA ARG A 332 -14.63 -16.45 5.03
C ARG A 332 -14.58 -16.34 6.56
N VAL A 333 -14.17 -17.41 7.24
CA VAL A 333 -14.05 -17.45 8.71
C VAL A 333 -12.95 -16.50 9.19
N MET A 334 -11.80 -16.50 8.52
CA MET A 334 -10.67 -15.60 8.83
C MET A 334 -11.09 -14.14 8.77
N GLY A 335 -11.79 -13.72 7.69
CA GLY A 335 -12.26 -12.35 7.55
C GLY A 335 -13.19 -11.91 8.68
N VAL A 336 -14.12 -12.76 9.07
CA VAL A 336 -15.06 -12.50 10.19
C VAL A 336 -14.33 -12.40 11.52
N ILE A 337 -13.40 -13.33 11.82
CA ILE A 337 -12.62 -13.32 13.07
C ILE A 337 -11.79 -12.05 13.19
N LEU A 338 -11.09 -11.66 12.13
CA LEU A 338 -10.24 -10.47 12.16
C LEU A 338 -11.05 -9.20 12.36
N LEU A 339 -12.19 -9.06 11.68
CA LEU A 339 -13.07 -7.91 11.82
C LEU A 339 -13.75 -7.87 13.19
N ALA A 340 -14.16 -9.01 13.73
CA ALA A 340 -14.69 -9.10 15.11
C ALA A 340 -13.63 -8.71 16.14
N ALA A 341 -12.40 -9.21 15.98
CA ALA A 341 -11.28 -8.82 16.84
C ALA A 341 -11.00 -7.31 16.77
N MET A 342 -11.02 -6.71 15.56
CA MET A 342 -10.87 -5.26 15.40
C MET A 342 -12.00 -4.49 16.05
N ALA A 343 -13.26 -4.92 15.92
CA ALA A 343 -14.40 -4.27 16.52
C ALA A 343 -14.28 -4.27 18.06
N VAL A 344 -13.95 -5.41 18.65
CA VAL A 344 -13.74 -5.55 20.10
C VAL A 344 -12.56 -4.69 20.57
N MET A 345 -11.41 -4.78 19.89
CA MET A 345 -10.23 -4.00 20.26
C MET A 345 -10.42 -2.50 20.07
N GLY A 346 -11.22 -2.07 19.07
CA GLY A 346 -11.60 -0.68 18.89
C GLY A 346 -12.38 -0.14 20.10
N ILE A 347 -13.38 -0.87 20.57
CA ILE A 347 -14.15 -0.52 21.77
C ILE A 347 -13.25 -0.48 23.00
N ILE A 348 -12.42 -1.52 23.21
CA ILE A 348 -11.49 -1.58 24.34
C ILE A 348 -10.53 -0.37 24.32
N THR A 349 -9.94 -0.06 23.16
CA THR A 349 -9.02 1.07 23.02
C THR A 349 -9.70 2.40 23.32
N GLY A 350 -10.93 2.59 22.85
CA GLY A 350 -11.71 3.81 23.08
C GLY A 350 -12.07 4.08 24.54
N GLN A 351 -12.00 3.06 25.41
CA GLN A 351 -12.27 3.16 26.85
C GLN A 351 -11.01 3.36 27.70
N GLN A 352 -9.81 3.26 27.08
CA GLN A 352 -8.56 3.40 27.83
C GLN A 352 -8.21 4.85 28.09
N THR A 353 -7.64 5.10 29.27
CA THR A 353 -7.22 6.44 29.70
C THR A 353 -5.74 6.50 30.07
N THR A 354 -5.10 5.36 30.35
CA THR A 354 -3.69 5.33 30.74
C THR A 354 -2.78 5.11 29.53
N MET A 355 -1.62 5.74 29.54
CA MET A 355 -0.64 5.68 28.45
C MET A 355 -0.26 4.23 28.09
N THR A 356 0.04 3.40 29.10
CA THR A 356 0.45 2.00 28.87
C THR A 356 -0.69 1.19 28.25
N ALA A 357 -1.92 1.32 28.77
CA ALA A 357 -3.06 0.59 28.23
C ALA A 357 -3.38 1.03 26.79
N LEU A 358 -3.28 2.33 26.47
CA LEU A 358 -3.46 2.84 25.11
C LEU A 358 -2.40 2.30 24.16
N ILE A 359 -1.12 2.25 24.54
CA ILE A 359 -0.05 1.67 23.72
C ILE A 359 -0.35 0.20 23.44
N VAL A 360 -0.64 -0.58 24.48
CA VAL A 360 -0.88 -2.03 24.34
C VAL A 360 -2.11 -2.32 23.49
N THR A 361 -3.23 -1.65 23.78
CA THR A 361 -4.47 -1.89 23.01
C THR A 361 -4.35 -1.40 21.58
N THR A 362 -3.69 -0.28 21.33
CA THR A 362 -3.42 0.23 19.99
C THR A 362 -2.47 -0.70 19.20
N PHE A 363 -1.46 -1.29 19.85
CA PHE A 363 -0.59 -2.28 19.23
C PHE A 363 -1.39 -3.50 18.75
N PHE A 364 -2.23 -4.09 19.59
CA PHE A 364 -3.08 -5.22 19.18
C PHE A 364 -4.12 -4.81 18.14
N LEU A 365 -4.73 -3.64 18.26
CA LEU A 365 -5.66 -3.13 17.25
C LEU A 365 -4.98 -3.01 15.89
N ASN A 366 -3.79 -2.40 15.81
CA ASN A 366 -3.02 -2.33 14.56
C ASN A 366 -2.59 -3.72 14.08
N THR A 367 -2.24 -4.63 14.97
CA THR A 367 -1.92 -6.03 14.60
C THR A 367 -3.08 -6.65 13.84
N PHE A 368 -4.31 -6.60 14.35
CA PHE A 368 -5.48 -7.15 13.66
C PHE A 368 -5.82 -6.40 12.38
N ILE A 369 -5.67 -5.08 12.35
CA ILE A 369 -5.88 -4.27 11.15
C ILE A 369 -4.95 -4.72 10.02
N TYR A 370 -3.65 -4.85 10.31
CA TYR A 370 -2.68 -5.22 9.27
C TYR A 370 -2.72 -6.70 8.90
N MET A 371 -3.17 -7.58 9.80
CA MET A 371 -3.58 -8.94 9.43
C MET A 371 -4.74 -8.90 8.43
N TYR A 372 -5.75 -8.05 8.68
CA TYR A 372 -6.88 -7.87 7.78
C TYR A 372 -6.48 -7.20 6.46
N VAL A 373 -5.55 -6.26 6.47
CA VAL A 373 -4.98 -5.66 5.25
C VAL A 373 -4.34 -6.73 4.37
N CYS A 374 -3.53 -7.62 4.96
CA CYS A 374 -2.93 -8.75 4.25
C CYS A 374 -4.01 -9.69 3.70
N TYR A 375 -4.97 -10.07 4.54
CA TYR A 375 -6.12 -10.90 4.15
C TYR A 375 -6.89 -10.28 2.99
N ALA A 376 -7.33 -9.04 3.10
CA ALA A 376 -8.23 -8.40 2.14
C ALA A 376 -7.55 -8.11 0.79
N SER A 377 -6.36 -7.47 0.82
CA SER A 377 -5.73 -6.94 -0.38
C SER A 377 -4.84 -7.95 -1.11
N ALA A 378 -4.15 -8.83 -0.36
CA ALA A 378 -3.19 -9.75 -0.95
C ALA A 378 -3.76 -11.15 -1.23
N VAL A 379 -4.79 -11.56 -0.47
CA VAL A 379 -5.31 -12.93 -0.52
C VAL A 379 -6.75 -12.97 -0.98
N TYR A 380 -7.69 -12.53 -0.16
CA TYR A 380 -9.12 -12.77 -0.36
C TYR A 380 -9.67 -12.14 -1.65
N VAL A 381 -9.47 -10.83 -1.83
CA VAL A 381 -9.99 -10.15 -3.03
C VAL A 381 -9.35 -10.66 -4.32
N PRO A 382 -8.02 -10.88 -4.42
CA PRO A 382 -7.43 -11.49 -5.61
C PRO A 382 -7.86 -12.93 -5.88
N GLU A 383 -8.15 -13.74 -4.85
CA GLU A 383 -8.61 -15.12 -4.99
C GLU A 383 -10.07 -15.25 -5.47
N MET A 384 -10.90 -14.22 -5.24
CA MET A 384 -12.31 -14.24 -5.64
C MET A 384 -12.52 -14.24 -7.16
N TRP A 385 -11.49 -13.99 -7.96
CA TRP A 385 -11.60 -13.78 -9.39
C TRP A 385 -11.02 -14.92 -10.21
N PRO A 386 -11.70 -15.33 -11.31
CA PRO A 386 -11.07 -16.18 -12.30
C PRO A 386 -9.88 -15.48 -12.93
N THR A 387 -8.91 -16.22 -13.43
CA THR A 387 -7.66 -15.69 -14.02
C THR A 387 -7.95 -14.63 -15.09
N SER A 388 -9.01 -14.81 -15.87
CA SER A 388 -9.46 -13.89 -16.95
C SER A 388 -10.01 -12.55 -16.48
N ALA A 389 -10.42 -12.41 -15.19
CA ALA A 389 -10.97 -11.19 -14.61
C ALA A 389 -10.16 -10.67 -13.39
N LYS A 390 -9.12 -11.37 -12.97
CA LYS A 390 -8.39 -11.14 -11.72
C LYS A 390 -7.84 -9.72 -11.60
N MET A 391 -7.18 -9.22 -12.64
CA MET A 391 -6.59 -7.87 -12.62
C MET A 391 -7.65 -6.78 -12.60
N SER A 392 -8.68 -6.92 -13.47
CA SER A 392 -9.75 -5.93 -13.57
C SER A 392 -10.62 -5.91 -12.32
N GLY A 393 -10.99 -7.07 -11.77
CA GLY A 393 -11.81 -7.18 -10.57
C GLY A 393 -11.10 -6.68 -9.32
N SER A 394 -9.86 -7.12 -9.08
CA SER A 394 -9.05 -6.63 -7.96
C SER A 394 -8.76 -5.15 -8.07
N GLY A 395 -8.46 -4.65 -9.28
CA GLY A 395 -8.21 -3.23 -9.54
C GLY A 395 -9.44 -2.37 -9.24
N PHE A 396 -10.63 -2.79 -9.68
CA PHE A 396 -11.89 -2.09 -9.37
C PHE A 396 -12.17 -2.03 -7.87
N CYS A 397 -12.05 -3.15 -7.16
CA CYS A 397 -12.27 -3.19 -5.72
C CYS A 397 -11.27 -2.29 -4.96
N ASN A 398 -10.01 -2.25 -5.39
CA ASN A 398 -9.01 -1.33 -4.82
C ASN A 398 -9.35 0.14 -5.06
N ALA A 399 -9.85 0.49 -6.25
CA ALA A 399 -10.31 1.85 -6.55
C ALA A 399 -11.48 2.24 -5.64
N MET A 400 -12.46 1.37 -5.44
CA MET A 400 -13.59 1.61 -4.53
C MET A 400 -13.13 1.80 -3.08
N GLY A 401 -12.14 1.03 -2.61
CA GLY A 401 -11.53 1.22 -1.31
C GLY A 401 -10.87 2.61 -1.16
N ARG A 402 -10.21 3.12 -2.20
CA ARG A 402 -9.62 4.47 -2.19
C ARG A 402 -10.67 5.57 -2.23
N VAL A 403 -11.77 5.37 -2.95
CA VAL A 403 -12.90 6.32 -2.99
C VAL A 403 -13.46 6.54 -1.59
N SER A 404 -13.57 5.49 -0.76
CA SER A 404 -14.06 5.65 0.62
C SER A 404 -13.21 6.62 1.44
N ASN A 405 -11.89 6.63 1.25
CA ASN A 405 -10.98 7.54 1.95
C ASN A 405 -11.11 9.02 1.54
N ILE A 406 -11.85 9.32 0.48
CA ILE A 406 -12.19 10.70 0.11
C ILE A 406 -13.33 11.23 1.00
N PHE A 407 -14.31 10.41 1.31
CA PHE A 407 -15.52 10.82 2.03
C PHE A 407 -15.42 10.58 3.54
N PHE A 408 -14.77 9.52 3.96
CA PHE A 408 -14.71 9.11 5.36
C PHE A 408 -14.06 10.13 6.32
N PRO A 409 -13.01 10.89 5.93
CA PRO A 409 -12.44 11.93 6.78
C PRO A 409 -13.45 12.97 7.25
N PHE A 410 -14.46 13.30 6.45
CA PHE A 410 -15.53 14.22 6.85
C PHE A 410 -16.38 13.64 7.99
N LEU A 411 -16.73 12.36 7.90
CA LEU A 411 -17.47 11.67 8.98
C LEU A 411 -16.63 11.56 10.25
N VAL A 412 -15.34 11.23 10.12
CA VAL A 412 -14.41 11.15 11.27
C VAL A 412 -14.27 12.52 11.94
N THR A 413 -14.08 13.58 11.14
CA THR A 413 -13.98 14.95 11.66
C THR A 413 -15.25 15.37 12.42
N TYR A 414 -16.42 15.06 11.85
CA TYR A 414 -17.71 15.35 12.50
C TYR A 414 -17.86 14.60 13.82
N ILE A 415 -17.57 13.31 13.86
CA ILE A 415 -17.68 12.47 15.06
C ILE A 415 -16.64 12.88 16.11
N ALA A 416 -15.40 13.13 15.71
CA ALA A 416 -14.36 13.59 16.62
C ALA A 416 -14.73 14.94 17.27
N GLY A 417 -15.37 15.84 16.53
CA GLY A 417 -15.82 17.14 17.03
C GLY A 417 -17.08 17.07 17.92
N SER A 418 -17.99 16.10 17.69
CA SER A 418 -19.28 16.01 18.42
C SER A 418 -19.25 15.05 19.60
N ILE A 419 -18.58 13.90 19.47
CA ILE A 419 -18.57 12.80 20.46
C ILE A 419 -17.18 12.62 21.08
N GLY A 420 -16.15 13.20 20.47
CA GLY A 420 -14.76 13.05 20.89
C GLY A 420 -14.06 11.81 20.31
N SER A 421 -12.84 11.54 20.82
CA SER A 421 -11.99 10.44 20.32
C SER A 421 -12.62 9.06 20.50
N ALA A 422 -13.33 8.81 21.59
CA ALA A 422 -14.05 7.55 21.82
C ALA A 422 -15.05 7.25 20.71
N GLY A 423 -15.75 8.28 20.21
CA GLY A 423 -16.70 8.14 19.09
C GLY A 423 -16.05 7.64 17.80
N VAL A 424 -14.80 8.02 17.54
CA VAL A 424 -14.05 7.54 16.36
C VAL A 424 -13.72 6.04 16.48
N PHE A 425 -13.31 5.57 17.66
CA PHE A 425 -13.07 4.13 17.87
C PHE A 425 -14.37 3.32 17.76
N VAL A 426 -15.49 3.84 18.25
CA VAL A 426 -16.82 3.21 18.08
C VAL A 426 -17.19 3.17 16.59
N LEU A 427 -16.97 4.24 15.84
CA LEU A 427 -17.23 4.26 14.39
C LEU A 427 -16.45 3.15 13.66
N ILE A 428 -15.16 3.00 13.95
CA ILE A 428 -14.31 1.96 13.36
C ILE A 428 -14.86 0.57 13.71
N SER A 429 -15.29 0.37 14.94
CA SER A 429 -15.87 -0.89 15.41
C SER A 429 -17.19 -1.21 14.69
N ILE A 430 -18.04 -0.21 14.46
CA ILE A 430 -19.29 -0.36 13.70
C ILE A 430 -18.98 -0.74 12.23
N VAL A 431 -18.04 -0.05 11.60
CA VAL A 431 -17.63 -0.38 10.23
C VAL A 431 -17.09 -1.81 10.15
N ALA A 432 -16.23 -2.21 11.07
CA ALA A 432 -15.70 -3.56 11.13
C ALA A 432 -16.83 -4.61 11.31
N ALA A 433 -17.79 -4.36 12.19
CA ALA A 433 -18.94 -5.25 12.42
C ALA A 433 -19.83 -5.37 11.17
N ILE A 434 -20.12 -4.26 10.47
CA ILE A 434 -20.92 -4.27 9.25
C ILE A 434 -20.23 -5.13 8.17
N ILE A 435 -18.93 -4.94 7.96
CA ILE A 435 -18.18 -5.71 6.96
C ILE A 435 -18.08 -7.19 7.38
N ALA A 436 -17.94 -7.49 8.67
CA ALA A 436 -17.94 -8.87 9.18
C ALA A 436 -19.26 -9.58 8.85
N VAL A 437 -20.40 -8.92 9.06
CA VAL A 437 -21.72 -9.44 8.70
C VAL A 437 -21.85 -9.61 7.17
N CYS A 438 -21.35 -8.66 6.39
CA CYS A 438 -21.35 -8.78 4.93
C CYS A 438 -20.52 -9.98 4.46
N ILE A 439 -19.33 -10.21 5.02
CA ILE A 439 -18.50 -11.38 4.67
C ILE A 439 -19.19 -12.66 5.16
N PHE A 440 -19.80 -12.65 6.34
CA PHE A 440 -20.49 -13.83 6.87
C PHE A 440 -21.67 -14.25 6.01
N ILE A 441 -22.47 -13.33 5.50
CA ILE A 441 -23.67 -13.63 4.71
C ILE A 441 -23.32 -13.87 3.23
N PHE A 442 -22.52 -12.98 2.63
CA PHE A 442 -22.29 -12.92 1.19
C PHE A 442 -20.89 -13.37 0.76
N GLY A 443 -19.98 -13.58 1.71
CA GLY A 443 -18.60 -13.96 1.41
C GLY A 443 -18.51 -15.28 0.65
N VAL A 444 -17.54 -15.32 -0.27
CA VAL A 444 -17.21 -16.53 -1.04
C VAL A 444 -16.05 -17.23 -0.34
N GLU A 445 -16.15 -18.56 -0.15
CA GLU A 445 -14.99 -19.34 0.29
C GLU A 445 -14.10 -19.63 -0.93
N THR A 446 -12.83 -19.32 -0.82
CA THR A 446 -11.88 -19.48 -1.92
C THR A 446 -10.76 -20.47 -1.61
N ARG A 447 -10.67 -20.91 -0.36
CA ARG A 447 -9.63 -21.85 0.07
C ARG A 447 -9.86 -23.25 -0.48
N GLY A 448 -8.88 -23.78 -1.22
CA GLY A 448 -8.91 -25.15 -1.74
C GLY A 448 -9.76 -25.31 -3.01
N GLU A 449 -10.42 -24.26 -3.50
CA GLU A 449 -11.09 -24.30 -4.78
C GLU A 449 -10.08 -24.07 -5.92
N SER A 450 -10.21 -24.83 -7.00
CA SER A 450 -9.40 -24.59 -8.19
C SER A 450 -9.81 -23.28 -8.86
N VAL A 451 -8.86 -22.61 -9.54
CA VAL A 451 -9.15 -21.39 -10.29
C VAL A 451 -10.21 -21.66 -11.39
N GLU A 452 -10.31 -22.92 -11.83
CA GLU A 452 -11.29 -23.40 -12.81
C GLU A 452 -12.68 -23.51 -12.21
N ASP A 453 -12.83 -23.97 -10.96
CA ASP A 453 -14.12 -24.03 -10.25
C ASP A 453 -14.61 -22.61 -9.91
N ILE A 454 -13.71 -21.73 -9.56
CA ILE A 454 -13.98 -20.30 -9.41
C ILE A 454 -14.35 -19.68 -10.78
N GLY A 455 -13.82 -20.22 -11.88
CA GLY A 455 -14.03 -19.77 -13.26
C GLY A 455 -15.38 -20.17 -13.87
N ASN A 456 -16.05 -21.21 -13.37
CA ASN A 456 -17.36 -21.63 -13.85
C ASN A 456 -18.45 -20.60 -13.47
N VAL A 457 -18.50 -19.54 -14.27
CA VAL A 457 -19.39 -18.37 -14.12
C VAL A 457 -20.56 -18.49 -15.10
N GLU A 458 -21.06 -19.72 -15.37
CA GLU A 458 -22.33 -19.89 -16.09
C GLU A 458 -23.54 -19.76 -15.14
#